data_655478a37ebc86fd3de2a4f1421c2032
#
_entry.id   655478a37ebc86fd3de2a4f1421c2032
#
_cell.length_a   1.000
_cell.length_b   1.000
_cell.length_c   1.000
_cell.angle_alpha   90.00
_cell.angle_beta   90.00
_cell.angle_gamma   90.00
#
_symmetry.space_group_name_H-M   'P 1'
#
loop_
_entity.id
_entity.type
_entity.pdbx_description
1 polymer ?
#
loop_
_entity_poly.entity_id
_entity_poly.type
_entity_poly.pdbx_seq_one_letter_code
_entity_poly.pdbx_strand_id
1 'polypeptide(L)'
;MNIPDIDFARVRSLGGGGQRDGFEQFICELVVQEPPDADARFVSLHGAGGDGGVECYWTLPDGTEHGWQAKYWINRAAVDKSQLDSSVKAALTNHPDLTKYTIAIPTDPTGRTGGNGKSLLEKINDHGGWLDG
;
A
#
# COMPACT_ATOMS: atom_id res chain seq x y z
N MET A 1 9.40 12.63 -19.27
CA MET A 1 8.04 13.18 -19.06
C MET A 1 7.85 13.46 -17.59
N ASN A 2 7.50 14.68 -17.25
CA ASN A 2 7.20 15.02 -15.86
C ASN A 2 5.77 14.55 -15.52
N ILE A 3 5.65 13.75 -14.49
CA ILE A 3 4.34 13.36 -13.98
C ILE A 3 3.87 14.50 -13.08
N PRO A 4 2.68 15.08 -13.31
CA PRO A 4 2.18 16.13 -12.44
C PRO A 4 2.00 15.61 -11.01
N ASP A 5 2.26 16.44 -10.04
CA ASP A 5 1.99 16.11 -8.65
C ASP A 5 0.49 15.87 -8.45
N ILE A 6 0.16 14.80 -7.78
CA ILE A 6 -1.22 14.47 -7.46
C ILE A 6 -1.54 15.00 -6.06
N ASP A 7 -2.60 15.79 -5.97
CA ASP A 7 -3.09 16.24 -4.68
C ASP A 7 -4.05 15.17 -4.11
N PHE A 8 -3.50 14.29 -3.29
CA PHE A 8 -4.25 13.19 -2.70
C PHE A 8 -5.31 13.64 -1.69
N ALA A 9 -5.24 14.89 -1.20
CA ALA A 9 -6.30 15.44 -0.36
C ALA A 9 -7.58 15.69 -1.16
N ARG A 10 -7.49 15.73 -2.49
CA ARG A 10 -8.61 15.96 -3.41
C ARG A 10 -9.03 14.69 -4.14
N VAL A 11 -8.60 13.54 -3.68
CA VAL A 11 -9.00 12.26 -4.25
C VAL A 11 -10.52 12.13 -4.22
N ARG A 12 -11.07 11.61 -5.31
CA ARG A 12 -12.51 11.43 -5.46
C ARG A 12 -13.06 10.47 -4.40
N SER A 13 -14.12 10.89 -3.75
CA SER A 13 -14.85 10.04 -2.81
C SER A 13 -15.57 8.92 -3.54
N LEU A 14 -15.65 7.75 -2.93
CA LEU A 14 -16.31 6.60 -3.50
C LEU A 14 -17.32 6.05 -2.48
N GLY A 15 -18.60 6.21 -2.79
CA GLY A 15 -19.70 5.69 -1.97
C GLY A 15 -19.63 6.13 -0.51
N GLY A 16 -20.02 5.26 0.40
CA GLY A 16 -20.03 5.54 1.84
C GLY A 16 -18.67 5.53 2.51
N GLY A 17 -17.62 5.05 1.82
CA GLY A 17 -16.24 5.00 2.33
C GLY A 17 -15.46 6.29 2.13
N GLY A 18 -16.00 7.23 1.35
CA GLY A 18 -15.40 8.53 1.12
C GLY A 18 -14.09 8.48 0.37
N GLN A 19 -13.18 9.40 0.70
CA GLN A 19 -11.90 9.56 0.01
C GLN A 19 -10.96 8.36 0.24
N ARG A 20 -11.07 7.71 1.37
CA ARG A 20 -10.25 6.51 1.65
C ARG A 20 -10.55 5.41 0.62
N ASP A 21 -11.83 5.12 0.39
CA ASP A 21 -12.21 4.12 -0.62
C ASP A 21 -11.81 4.55 -2.01
N GLY A 22 -11.93 5.84 -2.32
CA GLY A 22 -11.47 6.40 -3.60
C GLY A 22 -9.97 6.20 -3.81
N PHE A 23 -9.16 6.41 -2.77
CA PHE A 23 -7.73 6.19 -2.84
C PHE A 23 -7.39 4.71 -3.02
N GLU A 24 -8.04 3.84 -2.25
CA GLU A 24 -7.85 2.38 -2.36
C GLU A 24 -8.15 1.88 -3.77
N GLN A 25 -9.25 2.33 -4.35
CA GLN A 25 -9.61 1.98 -5.73
C GLN A 25 -8.60 2.53 -6.73
N PHE A 26 -8.15 3.77 -6.54
CA PHE A 26 -7.15 4.39 -7.40
C PHE A 26 -5.85 3.57 -7.43
N ILE A 27 -5.39 3.09 -6.28
CA ILE A 27 -4.19 2.25 -6.20
C ILE A 27 -4.41 0.95 -6.97
N CYS A 28 -5.54 0.29 -6.78
CA CYS A 28 -5.84 -0.95 -7.52
C CYS A 28 -5.89 -0.73 -9.04
N GLU A 29 -6.44 0.40 -9.48
CA GLU A 29 -6.47 0.76 -10.89
C GLU A 29 -5.09 1.00 -11.48
N LEU A 30 -4.17 1.58 -10.69
CA LEU A 30 -2.78 1.73 -11.13
C LEU A 30 -2.07 0.37 -11.20
N VAL A 31 -2.27 -0.47 -10.20
CA VAL A 31 -1.60 -1.77 -10.11
C VAL A 31 -2.00 -2.68 -11.27
N VAL A 32 -3.27 -2.68 -11.66
CA VAL A 32 -3.74 -3.54 -12.76
C VAL A 32 -3.13 -3.16 -14.11
N GLN A 33 -2.67 -1.93 -14.26
CA GLN A 33 -2.04 -1.45 -15.50
C GLN A 33 -0.57 -1.85 -15.64
N GLU A 34 0.04 -2.36 -14.58
CA GLU A 34 1.47 -2.71 -14.57
C GLU A 34 1.67 -4.15 -14.12
N PRO A 35 1.31 -5.13 -14.95
CA PRO A 35 1.51 -6.54 -14.60
C PRO A 35 3.00 -6.85 -14.46
N PRO A 36 3.40 -7.58 -13.41
CA PRO A 36 4.79 -7.99 -13.22
C PRO A 36 5.26 -9.05 -14.20
N ASP A 37 4.32 -9.71 -14.88
CA ASP A 37 4.57 -10.75 -15.86
C ASP A 37 3.39 -10.78 -16.82
N ALA A 38 3.65 -11.12 -18.10
CA ALA A 38 2.62 -11.14 -19.12
C ALA A 38 1.49 -12.14 -18.81
N ASP A 39 1.81 -13.22 -18.07
CA ASP A 39 0.86 -14.27 -17.72
C ASP A 39 0.36 -14.16 -16.26
N ALA A 40 0.65 -13.05 -15.58
CA ALA A 40 0.17 -12.83 -14.23
C ALA A 40 -1.35 -12.58 -14.23
N ARG A 41 -2.01 -13.00 -13.16
CA ARG A 41 -3.45 -12.82 -12.99
C ARG A 41 -3.72 -11.82 -11.87
N PHE A 42 -4.57 -10.84 -12.15
CA PHE A 42 -4.92 -9.80 -11.19
C PHE A 42 -6.17 -10.18 -10.39
N VAL A 43 -6.11 -9.96 -9.07
CA VAL A 43 -7.26 -10.14 -8.18
C VAL A 43 -7.42 -8.87 -7.34
N SER A 44 -8.61 -8.29 -7.36
CA SER A 44 -8.97 -7.17 -6.52
C SER A 44 -9.89 -7.65 -5.40
N LEU A 45 -9.55 -7.29 -4.18
CA LEU A 45 -10.35 -7.58 -2.98
C LEU A 45 -11.10 -6.34 -2.49
N HIS A 46 -10.97 -5.23 -3.19
CA HIS A 46 -11.61 -3.97 -2.83
C HIS A 46 -13.14 -4.15 -2.73
N GLY A 47 -13.71 -3.73 -1.61
CA GLY A 47 -15.14 -3.85 -1.37
C GLY A 47 -15.60 -5.21 -0.86
N ALA A 48 -14.70 -6.18 -0.74
CA ALA A 48 -15.04 -7.54 -0.30
C ALA A 48 -15.12 -7.68 1.23
N GLY A 49 -14.93 -6.61 1.99
CA GLY A 49 -14.92 -6.62 3.45
C GLY A 49 -13.82 -7.49 4.03
N GLY A 50 -12.92 -6.90 4.81
CA GLY A 50 -11.79 -7.63 5.40
C GLY A 50 -10.85 -8.19 4.33
N ASP A 51 -9.92 -7.36 3.89
CA ASP A 51 -9.03 -7.70 2.78
C ASP A 51 -7.84 -8.60 3.17
N GLY A 52 -7.76 -9.01 4.42
CA GLY A 52 -6.64 -9.83 4.90
C GLY A 52 -5.27 -9.15 4.77
N GLY A 53 -5.25 -7.82 4.82
CA GLY A 53 -4.02 -7.02 4.70
C GLY A 53 -3.64 -6.69 3.27
N VAL A 54 -4.45 -7.04 2.27
CA VAL A 54 -4.16 -6.83 0.85
C VAL A 54 -5.41 -6.30 0.14
N GLU A 55 -5.28 -5.15 -0.55
CA GLU A 55 -6.38 -4.60 -1.36
C GLU A 55 -6.50 -5.32 -2.70
N CYS A 56 -5.35 -5.62 -3.30
CA CYS A 56 -5.28 -6.32 -4.57
C CYS A 56 -3.94 -7.04 -4.69
N TYR A 57 -3.86 -8.01 -5.59
CA TYR A 57 -2.62 -8.73 -5.81
C TYR A 57 -2.56 -9.32 -7.22
N TRP A 58 -1.32 -9.60 -7.63
CA TRP A 58 -1.04 -10.38 -8.82
C TRP A 58 -0.61 -11.78 -8.41
N THR A 59 -1.15 -12.79 -9.07
CA THR A 59 -0.63 -14.16 -8.99
C THR A 59 0.26 -14.40 -10.20
N LEU A 60 1.51 -14.77 -9.97
CA LEU A 60 2.47 -15.04 -11.02
C LEU A 60 2.36 -16.48 -11.50
N PRO A 61 2.93 -16.81 -12.69
CA PRO A 61 2.87 -18.18 -13.22
C PRO A 61 3.43 -19.25 -12.30
N ASP A 62 4.38 -18.92 -11.43
CA ASP A 62 4.97 -19.85 -10.46
C ASP A 62 4.11 -20.02 -9.19
N GLY A 63 2.97 -19.34 -9.10
CA GLY A 63 2.08 -19.40 -7.96
C GLY A 63 2.40 -18.40 -6.84
N THR A 64 3.49 -17.64 -6.95
CA THR A 64 3.78 -16.58 -5.97
C THR A 64 2.89 -15.37 -6.21
N GLU A 65 2.80 -14.51 -5.19
CA GLU A 65 1.92 -13.35 -5.22
C GLU A 65 2.68 -12.06 -4.95
N HIS A 66 2.30 -10.99 -5.66
CA HIS A 66 2.68 -9.62 -5.33
C HIS A 66 1.44 -8.90 -4.84
N GLY A 67 1.45 -8.46 -3.59
CA GLY A 67 0.28 -7.84 -2.95
C GLY A 67 0.47 -6.35 -2.69
N TRP A 68 -0.64 -5.65 -2.65
CA TRP A 68 -0.69 -4.20 -2.45
C TRP A 68 -1.72 -3.86 -1.38
N GLN A 69 -1.33 -2.98 -0.47
CA GLN A 69 -2.21 -2.39 0.53
C GLN A 69 -2.19 -0.88 0.36
N ALA A 70 -3.32 -0.23 0.52
CA ALA A 70 -3.42 1.22 0.46
C ALA A 70 -3.80 1.75 1.84
N LYS A 71 -3.11 2.80 2.29
CA LYS A 71 -3.39 3.51 3.54
C LYS A 71 -3.53 4.99 3.23
N TYR A 72 -4.75 5.53 3.33
CA TYR A 72 -5.03 6.92 3.02
C TYR A 72 -4.63 7.83 4.18
N TRP A 73 -3.34 7.95 4.42
CA TRP A 73 -2.75 8.84 5.41
C TRP A 73 -2.09 10.01 4.68
N ILE A 74 -2.78 11.15 4.62
CA ILE A 74 -2.38 12.30 3.81
C ILE A 74 -1.31 13.18 4.46
N ASN A 75 -0.94 12.90 5.70
CA ASN A 75 0.15 13.61 6.38
C ASN A 75 0.92 12.65 7.29
N ARG A 76 2.13 13.05 7.68
CA ARG A 76 3.03 12.20 8.46
C ARG A 76 2.47 11.84 9.84
N ALA A 77 1.72 12.76 10.45
CA ALA A 77 1.14 12.53 11.77
C ALA A 77 0.04 11.46 11.76
N ALA A 78 -0.58 11.22 10.60
CA ALA A 78 -1.63 10.22 10.46
C ALA A 78 -1.09 8.79 10.34
N VAL A 79 0.21 8.62 10.07
CA VAL A 79 0.81 7.30 9.88
C VAL A 79 0.83 6.53 11.20
N ASP A 80 0.18 5.38 11.20
CA ASP A 80 0.05 4.52 12.38
C ASP A 80 0.90 3.25 12.19
N LYS A 81 2.03 3.20 12.89
CA LYS A 81 2.98 2.08 12.78
C LYS A 81 2.38 0.77 13.23
N SER A 82 1.51 0.80 14.24
CA SER A 82 0.82 -0.42 14.70
C SER A 82 -0.10 -0.98 13.64
N GLN A 83 -0.78 -0.11 12.89
CA GLN A 83 -1.61 -0.54 11.76
C GLN A 83 -0.76 -1.10 10.62
N LEU A 84 0.41 -0.53 10.37
CA LEU A 84 1.35 -1.09 9.38
C LEU A 84 1.77 -2.51 9.77
N ASP A 85 2.19 -2.72 11.01
CA ASP A 85 2.54 -4.05 11.51
C ASP A 85 1.38 -5.03 11.38
N SER A 86 0.19 -4.62 11.77
CA SER A 86 -1.01 -5.45 11.67
C SER A 86 -1.31 -5.84 10.23
N SER A 87 -1.16 -4.90 9.30
CA SER A 87 -1.38 -5.16 7.87
C SER A 87 -0.36 -6.15 7.31
N VAL A 88 0.92 -5.99 7.67
CA VAL A 88 1.97 -6.93 7.24
C VAL A 88 1.70 -8.34 7.78
N LYS A 89 1.37 -8.45 9.06
CA LYS A 89 1.06 -9.74 9.68
C LYS A 89 -0.16 -10.41 9.04
N ALA A 90 -1.22 -9.64 8.78
CA ALA A 90 -2.42 -10.15 8.14
C ALA A 90 -2.12 -10.61 6.71
N ALA A 91 -1.33 -9.84 5.96
CA ALA A 91 -0.95 -10.21 4.61
C ALA A 91 -0.16 -11.51 4.58
N LEU A 92 0.84 -11.66 5.46
CA LEU A 92 1.64 -12.87 5.53
C LEU A 92 0.83 -14.09 5.96
N THR A 93 -0.15 -13.90 6.84
CA THR A 93 -1.00 -14.98 7.33
C THR A 93 -2.01 -15.44 6.27
N ASN A 94 -2.64 -14.48 5.60
CA ASN A 94 -3.74 -14.77 4.65
C ASN A 94 -3.25 -15.04 3.23
N HIS A 95 -2.02 -14.63 2.91
CA HIS A 95 -1.40 -14.82 1.60
C HIS A 95 -0.02 -15.46 1.76
N PRO A 96 0.04 -16.78 2.05
CA PRO A 96 1.32 -17.44 2.32
C PRO A 96 2.26 -17.50 1.11
N ASP A 97 1.74 -17.32 -0.09
CA ASP A 97 2.53 -17.30 -1.33
C ASP A 97 3.06 -15.90 -1.68
N LEU A 98 2.83 -14.92 -0.81
CA LEU A 98 3.25 -13.54 -1.01
C LEU A 98 4.77 -13.42 -0.96
N THR A 99 5.38 -12.94 -2.05
CA THR A 99 6.82 -12.72 -2.14
C THR A 99 7.18 -11.24 -2.23
N LYS A 100 6.22 -10.39 -2.55
CA LYS A 100 6.41 -8.94 -2.59
C LYS A 100 5.15 -8.27 -2.03
N TYR A 101 5.36 -7.34 -1.13
CA TYR A 101 4.25 -6.60 -0.50
C TYR A 101 4.56 -5.12 -0.53
N THR A 102 3.64 -4.35 -1.08
CA THR A 102 3.78 -2.91 -1.20
C THR A 102 2.65 -2.22 -0.45
N ILE A 103 3.01 -1.28 0.40
CA ILE A 103 2.04 -0.42 1.08
C ILE A 103 2.11 0.95 0.43
N ALA A 104 1.02 1.37 -0.21
CA ALA A 104 0.91 2.66 -0.86
C ALA A 104 0.35 3.69 0.11
N ILE A 105 1.09 4.76 0.32
CA ILE A 105 0.72 5.86 1.22
C ILE A 105 0.90 7.17 0.45
N PRO A 106 -0.07 8.11 0.46
CA PRO A 106 0.06 9.37 -0.27
C PRO A 106 1.04 10.35 0.36
N THR A 107 1.57 10.05 1.55
CA THR A 107 2.54 10.88 2.24
C THR A 107 3.96 10.43 1.90
N ASP A 108 4.86 11.38 1.59
CA ASP A 108 6.26 11.05 1.36
C ASP A 108 6.93 10.63 2.67
N PRO A 109 7.30 9.35 2.83
CA PRO A 109 7.92 8.87 4.07
C PRO A 109 9.43 9.11 4.14
N THR A 110 10.06 9.63 3.07
CA THR A 110 11.51 9.80 3.00
C THR A 110 11.99 11.15 3.52
N GLY A 111 11.08 12.14 3.67
CA GLY A 111 11.44 13.45 4.21
C GLY A 111 11.86 13.38 5.66
N ARG A 112 12.92 14.14 6.03
CA ARG A 112 13.42 14.18 7.40
C ARG A 112 12.72 15.26 8.20
N THR A 113 12.57 15.02 9.52
CA THR A 113 12.03 16.00 10.45
C THR A 113 13.17 16.69 11.19
N GLY A 114 13.42 17.95 10.86
CA GLY A 114 14.54 18.69 11.44
C GLY A 114 15.88 18.26 10.84
N GLY A 115 16.96 18.92 11.20
CA GLY A 115 18.27 18.74 10.57
C GLY A 115 18.85 17.34 10.64
N ASN A 116 18.78 16.69 11.80
CA ASN A 116 19.33 15.36 12.04
C ASN A 116 18.25 14.31 12.29
N GLY A 117 16.98 14.63 12.05
CA GLY A 117 15.88 13.69 12.26
C GLY A 117 15.88 12.56 11.25
N LYS A 118 15.39 11.41 11.66
CA LYS A 118 15.16 10.29 10.75
C LYS A 118 13.96 10.60 9.85
N SER A 119 13.99 10.13 8.60
CA SER A 119 12.80 10.15 7.74
C SER A 119 11.71 9.27 8.34
N LEU A 120 10.48 9.47 7.90
CA LEU A 120 9.38 8.60 8.33
C LEU A 120 9.64 7.15 7.91
N LEU A 121 10.20 6.93 6.73
CA LEU A 121 10.55 5.59 6.26
C LEU A 121 11.56 4.91 7.19
N GLU A 122 12.61 5.63 7.61
CA GLU A 122 13.59 5.09 8.56
C GLU A 122 12.94 4.73 9.90
N LYS A 123 12.03 5.59 10.40
CA LYS A 123 11.31 5.32 11.66
C LYS A 123 10.41 4.10 11.56
N ILE A 124 9.74 3.92 10.44
CA ILE A 124 8.88 2.74 10.20
C ILE A 124 9.73 1.48 10.16
N ASN A 125 10.85 1.53 9.44
CA ASN A 125 11.76 0.38 9.35
C ASN A 125 12.35 0.02 10.71
N ASP A 126 12.79 1.02 11.49
CA ASP A 126 13.30 0.80 12.86
C ASP A 126 12.24 0.16 13.76
N HIS A 127 10.97 0.53 13.58
CA HIS A 127 9.88 0.00 14.37
C HIS A 127 9.57 -1.46 14.04
N GLY A 128 9.45 -1.78 12.76
CA GLY A 128 9.00 -3.10 12.31
C GLY A 128 10.11 -4.02 11.81
N GLY A 129 11.18 -3.45 11.27
CA GLY A 129 12.27 -4.21 10.67
C GLY A 129 11.89 -4.98 9.41
N TRP A 130 10.66 -4.80 8.94
CA TRP A 130 10.12 -5.61 7.84
C TRP A 130 10.35 -5.00 6.45
N LEU A 131 10.83 -3.77 6.39
CA LEU A 131 11.14 -3.12 5.10
C LEU A 131 12.45 -3.64 4.49
N ASP A 132 13.32 -4.21 5.31
CA ASP A 132 14.60 -4.74 4.87
C ASP A 132 14.55 -6.25 4.58
N GLY A 133 13.44 -6.89 4.92
CA GLY A 133 13.29 -8.34 4.84
C GLY A 133 12.84 -8.88 3.51
#